data_a1e7cf092389c1941ff15a8e52dfeb4a
#
_entry.id   a1e7cf092389c1941ff15a8e52dfeb4a
#
_cell.length_a   1.000
_cell.length_b   1.000
_cell.length_c   1.000
_cell.angle_alpha   90.00
_cell.angle_beta   90.00
_cell.angle_gamma   90.00
#
_symmetry.space_group_name_H-M   'P 1'
#
loop_
_entity.id
_entity.type
_entity.pdbx_description
1 polymer ?
#
loop_
_entity_poly.entity_id
_entity_poly.type
_entity_poly.pdbx_seq_one_letter_code
_entity_poly.pdbx_strand_id
1 'polypeptide(L)'
;LDLIGQASQILKLAGEIEGRGRNEDALAYFRDGVQFRNCLLVELPRGDFGDTMLRQFLFDAHSVLLWESLASCAHAVLSAIAAKALKEDKYHLRHSSEWVVRLGDGTD
;
A
#
# COMPACT_ATOMS: atom_id res chain seq x y z
N LEU A 1 -2.88 8.92 -5.83
CA LEU A 1 -4.34 8.66 -5.79
C LEU A 1 -4.66 7.18 -5.61
N ASP A 2 -3.92 6.26 -6.24
CA ASP A 2 -4.16 4.81 -6.14
C ASP A 2 -4.15 4.32 -4.70
N LEU A 3 -3.14 4.70 -3.92
CA LEU A 3 -3.00 4.27 -2.51
C LEU A 3 -4.16 4.78 -1.64
N ILE A 4 -4.63 5.99 -1.89
CA ILE A 4 -5.81 6.54 -1.19
C ILE A 4 -7.05 5.73 -1.56
N GLY A 5 -7.21 5.39 -2.84
CA GLY A 5 -8.31 4.54 -3.31
C GLY A 5 -8.28 3.15 -2.67
N GLN A 6 -7.11 2.52 -2.61
CA GLN A 6 -6.93 1.23 -1.94
C GLN A 6 -7.29 1.32 -0.46
N ALA A 7 -6.76 2.32 0.26
CA ALA A 7 -7.05 2.54 1.67
C ALA A 7 -8.55 2.76 1.91
N SER A 8 -9.21 3.58 1.08
CA SER A 8 -10.64 3.84 1.18
C SER A 8 -11.46 2.55 1.07
N GLN A 9 -11.19 1.71 0.09
CA GLN A 9 -11.91 0.46 -0.11
C GLN A 9 -11.70 -0.54 1.04
N ILE A 10 -10.46 -0.66 1.53
CA ILE A 10 -10.15 -1.56 2.65
C ILE A 10 -10.81 -1.05 3.93
N LEU A 11 -10.75 0.23 4.23
CA LEU A 11 -11.37 0.80 5.42
C LEU A 11 -12.89 0.72 5.37
N LYS A 12 -13.50 0.91 4.19
CA LYS A 12 -14.93 0.71 4.01
C LYS A 12 -15.34 -0.72 4.34
N LEU A 13 -14.64 -1.70 3.79
CA LEU A 13 -14.87 -3.11 4.09
C LEU A 13 -14.67 -3.40 5.59
N ALA A 14 -13.64 -2.85 6.20
CA ALA A 14 -13.36 -3.01 7.62
C ALA A 14 -14.51 -2.46 8.48
N GLY A 15 -15.06 -1.31 8.14
CA GLY A 15 -16.21 -0.71 8.82
C GLY A 15 -17.48 -1.57 8.69
N GLU A 16 -17.72 -2.14 7.52
CA GLU A 16 -18.86 -3.06 7.30
C GLU A 16 -18.71 -4.34 8.14
N ILE A 17 -17.53 -4.93 8.19
CA ILE A 17 -17.26 -6.14 8.98
C ILE A 17 -17.36 -5.85 10.48
N GLU A 18 -16.85 -4.70 10.93
CA GLU A 18 -16.93 -4.28 12.33
C GLU A 18 -18.39 -4.11 12.79
N GLY A 19 -19.25 -3.58 11.93
CA GLY A 19 -20.67 -3.43 12.22
C GLY A 19 -21.02 -2.37 13.27
N ARG A 20 -20.15 -1.37 13.50
CA ARG A 20 -20.35 -0.28 14.47
C ARG A 20 -20.78 1.05 13.87
N GLY A 21 -21.19 1.04 12.60
CA GLY A 21 -21.60 2.25 11.88
C GLY A 21 -20.49 3.23 11.53
N ARG A 22 -19.22 2.83 11.65
CA ARG A 22 -18.07 3.65 11.24
C ARG A 22 -17.76 3.41 9.78
N ASN A 23 -17.69 4.49 9.00
CA ASN A 23 -17.30 4.45 7.61
C ASN A 23 -15.77 4.57 7.47
N GLU A 24 -15.27 4.57 6.23
CA GLU A 24 -13.85 4.70 5.92
C GLU A 24 -13.22 5.97 6.50
N ASP A 25 -13.94 7.09 6.47
CA ASP A 25 -13.44 8.36 7.00
C ASP A 25 -13.31 8.34 8.51
N ALA A 26 -14.29 7.76 9.22
CA ALA A 26 -14.25 7.61 10.67
C ALA A 26 -13.05 6.73 11.08
N LEU A 27 -12.81 5.63 10.36
CA LEU A 27 -11.68 4.74 10.63
C LEU A 27 -10.33 5.38 10.29
N ALA A 28 -10.27 6.23 9.27
CA ALA A 28 -9.04 6.89 8.85
C ALA A 28 -8.67 8.07 9.76
N TYR A 29 -9.64 8.94 10.08
CA TYR A 29 -9.36 10.26 10.66
C TYR A 29 -9.62 10.37 12.16
N PHE A 30 -10.46 9.51 12.74
CA PHE A 30 -10.79 9.59 14.18
C PHE A 30 -9.89 8.66 15.00
N ARG A 31 -8.58 8.68 14.70
CA ARG A 31 -7.55 7.95 15.42
C ARG A 31 -6.49 8.92 15.92
N ASP A 32 -6.07 8.73 17.16
CA ASP A 32 -4.89 9.41 17.68
C ASP A 32 -3.60 8.81 17.11
N GLY A 33 -2.51 9.57 17.13
CA GLY A 33 -1.22 9.11 16.59
C GLY A 33 -0.78 7.74 17.10
N VAL A 34 -1.02 7.45 18.40
CA VAL A 34 -0.69 6.17 19.03
C VAL A 34 -1.53 4.98 18.54
N GLN A 35 -2.64 5.25 17.88
CA GLN A 35 -3.55 4.22 17.34
C GLN A 35 -3.20 3.80 15.92
N PHE A 36 -2.35 4.57 15.23
CA PHE A 36 -1.86 4.21 13.90
C PHE A 36 -0.88 3.04 14.01
N ARG A 37 -1.01 2.11 13.06
CA ARG A 37 -0.10 0.98 12.93
C ARG A 37 0.42 0.93 11.52
N ASN A 38 1.74 0.91 11.39
CA ASN A 38 2.44 0.83 10.11
C ASN A 38 3.56 -0.21 10.23
N CYS A 39 3.98 -0.77 9.11
CA CYS A 39 5.24 -1.51 9.10
C CYS A 39 6.41 -0.53 9.26
N LEU A 40 7.48 -0.98 9.91
CA LEU A 40 8.63 -0.14 10.22
C LEU A 40 9.28 0.47 8.97
N LEU A 41 9.21 -0.21 7.84
CA LEU A 41 9.76 0.25 6.57
C LEU A 41 9.21 1.62 6.16
N VAL A 42 7.89 1.85 6.32
CA VAL A 42 7.26 3.11 5.93
C VAL A 42 7.43 4.22 6.96
N GLU A 43 7.96 3.90 8.13
CA GLU A 43 8.25 4.86 9.21
C GLU A 43 9.70 5.37 9.18
N LEU A 44 10.53 4.87 8.27
CA LEU A 44 11.90 5.32 8.12
C LEU A 44 11.96 6.80 7.71
N PRO A 45 13.03 7.53 8.11
CA PRO A 45 13.26 8.89 7.63
C PRO A 45 13.25 8.95 6.11
N ARG A 46 12.75 10.05 5.56
CA ARG A 46 12.64 10.21 4.11
C ARG A 46 13.98 10.07 3.40
N GLY A 47 15.06 10.61 3.98
CA GLY A 47 16.37 10.62 3.36
C GLY A 47 16.40 11.41 2.06
N ASP A 48 17.27 11.03 1.15
CA ASP A 48 17.35 11.59 -0.20
C ASP A 48 16.38 10.86 -1.17
N PHE A 49 16.46 11.20 -2.44
CA PHE A 49 15.62 10.56 -3.46
C PHE A 49 15.94 9.06 -3.62
N GLY A 50 17.21 8.68 -3.52
CA GLY A 50 17.65 7.28 -3.60
C GLY A 50 17.08 6.44 -2.44
N ASP A 51 17.16 6.96 -1.22
CA ASP A 51 16.59 6.32 -0.03
C ASP A 51 15.07 6.12 -0.19
N THR A 52 14.39 7.16 -0.68
CA THR A 52 12.94 7.13 -0.92
C THR A 52 12.57 6.09 -1.97
N MET A 53 13.30 6.04 -3.09
CA MET A 53 12.99 5.10 -4.17
C MET A 53 13.30 3.65 -3.78
N LEU A 54 14.37 3.41 -3.02
CA LEU A 54 14.67 2.07 -2.52
C LEU A 54 13.59 1.58 -1.54
N ARG A 55 13.19 2.43 -0.60
CA ARG A 55 12.09 2.11 0.32
C ARG A 55 10.80 1.81 -0.46
N GLN A 56 10.48 2.63 -1.46
CA GLN A 56 9.29 2.44 -2.28
C GLN A 56 9.34 1.14 -3.07
N PHE A 57 10.49 0.81 -3.63
CA PHE A 57 10.69 -0.46 -4.34
C PHE A 57 10.43 -1.67 -3.43
N LEU A 58 11.00 -1.67 -2.23
CA LEU A 58 10.78 -2.76 -1.26
C LEU A 58 9.31 -2.86 -0.83
N PHE A 59 8.67 -1.73 -0.61
CA PHE A 59 7.25 -1.69 -0.27
C PHE A 59 6.38 -2.20 -1.43
N ASP A 60 6.62 -1.75 -2.65
CA ASP A 60 5.86 -2.16 -3.83
C ASP A 60 6.01 -3.66 -4.11
N ALA A 61 7.23 -4.20 -3.96
CA ALA A 61 7.48 -5.63 -4.12
C ALA A 61 6.67 -6.46 -3.10
N HIS A 62 6.64 -6.04 -1.84
CA HIS A 62 5.80 -6.67 -0.82
C HIS A 62 4.32 -6.54 -1.14
N SER A 63 3.86 -5.35 -1.54
CA SER A 63 2.46 -5.08 -1.85
C SER A 63 1.94 -5.95 -3.00
N VAL A 64 2.73 -6.12 -4.06
CA VAL A 64 2.36 -6.99 -5.18
C VAL A 64 2.12 -8.43 -4.69
N LEU A 65 3.03 -8.98 -3.89
CA LEU A 65 2.88 -10.33 -3.34
C LEU A 65 1.66 -10.45 -2.43
N LEU A 66 1.43 -9.43 -1.60
CA LEU A 66 0.26 -9.39 -0.71
C LEU A 66 -1.04 -9.38 -1.52
N TRP A 67 -1.16 -8.49 -2.50
CA TRP A 67 -2.36 -8.40 -3.32
C TRP A 67 -2.59 -9.63 -4.19
N GLU A 68 -1.54 -10.27 -4.69
CA GLU A 68 -1.66 -11.56 -5.40
C GLU A 68 -2.28 -12.62 -4.49
N SER A 69 -1.81 -12.71 -3.26
CA SER A 69 -2.35 -13.66 -2.28
C SER A 69 -3.82 -13.37 -1.96
N LEU A 70 -4.15 -12.10 -1.73
CA LEU A 70 -5.51 -11.70 -1.38
C LEU A 70 -6.49 -11.77 -2.57
N ALA A 71 -6.02 -11.59 -3.79
CA ALA A 71 -6.86 -11.70 -4.99
C ALA A 71 -7.46 -13.10 -5.17
N SER A 72 -6.85 -14.12 -4.59
CA SER A 72 -7.34 -15.50 -4.62
C SER A 72 -7.99 -15.96 -3.30
N CYS A 73 -8.25 -15.04 -2.36
CA CYS A 73 -8.89 -15.38 -1.09
C CYS A 73 -10.38 -15.69 -1.26
N ALA A 74 -10.95 -16.38 -0.27
CA ALA A 74 -12.36 -16.79 -0.32
C ALA A 74 -13.37 -15.63 -0.14
N HIS A 75 -12.93 -14.48 0.40
CA HIS A 75 -13.79 -13.33 0.62
C HIS A 75 -13.95 -12.53 -0.68
N ALA A 76 -15.12 -12.60 -1.31
CA ALA A 76 -15.36 -12.04 -2.64
C ALA A 76 -15.06 -10.54 -2.77
N VAL A 77 -15.47 -9.74 -1.78
CA VAL A 77 -15.24 -8.28 -1.80
C VAL A 77 -13.74 -7.97 -1.66
N LEU A 78 -13.07 -8.61 -0.71
CA LEU A 78 -11.63 -8.43 -0.51
C LEU A 78 -10.83 -8.89 -1.74
N SER A 79 -11.21 -10.01 -2.33
CA SER A 79 -10.61 -10.53 -3.56
C SER A 79 -10.72 -9.52 -4.72
N ALA A 80 -11.89 -8.90 -4.89
CA ALA A 80 -12.10 -7.88 -5.92
C ALA A 80 -11.27 -6.62 -5.70
N ILE A 81 -11.20 -6.14 -4.46
CA ILE A 81 -10.35 -5.00 -4.07
C ILE A 81 -8.88 -5.33 -4.38
N ALA A 82 -8.44 -6.51 -3.97
CA ALA A 82 -7.06 -6.96 -4.17
C ALA A 82 -6.70 -7.09 -5.66
N ALA A 83 -7.60 -7.59 -6.48
CA ALA A 83 -7.37 -7.72 -7.93
C ALA A 83 -7.17 -6.36 -8.62
N LYS A 84 -7.91 -5.35 -8.18
CA LYS A 84 -7.73 -3.98 -8.67
C LYS A 84 -6.43 -3.37 -8.17
N ALA A 85 -6.17 -3.47 -6.87
CA ALA A 85 -4.94 -2.95 -6.25
C ALA A 85 -3.69 -3.59 -6.86
N LEU A 86 -3.74 -4.88 -7.17
CA LEU A 86 -2.62 -5.59 -7.80
C LEU A 86 -2.21 -4.97 -9.13
N LYS A 87 -3.15 -4.56 -9.96
CA LYS A 87 -2.85 -3.92 -11.24
C LYS A 87 -2.14 -2.58 -11.04
N GLU A 88 -2.59 -1.81 -10.07
CA GLU A 88 -2.00 -0.51 -9.72
C GLU A 88 -0.58 -0.69 -9.15
N ASP A 89 -0.41 -1.63 -8.23
CA ASP A 89 0.87 -1.86 -7.57
C ASP A 89 1.91 -2.52 -8.48
N LYS A 90 1.51 -3.31 -9.46
CA LYS A 90 2.43 -3.78 -10.53
C LYS A 90 3.01 -2.61 -11.33
N TYR A 91 2.22 -1.59 -11.59
CA TYR A 91 2.70 -0.36 -12.21
C TYR A 91 3.66 0.40 -11.29
N HIS A 92 3.32 0.52 -10.00
CA HIS A 92 4.20 1.16 -9.00
C HIS A 92 5.54 0.43 -8.89
N LEU A 93 5.52 -0.91 -8.83
CA LEU A 93 6.73 -1.71 -8.76
C LEU A 93 7.62 -1.53 -9.98
N ARG A 94 7.03 -1.49 -11.18
CA ARG A 94 7.80 -1.24 -12.41
C ARG A 94 8.49 0.12 -12.33
N HIS A 95 7.76 1.15 -11.93
CA HIS A 95 8.30 2.51 -11.80
C HIS A 95 9.44 2.58 -10.80
N SER A 96 9.23 2.07 -9.59
CA SER A 96 10.26 2.12 -8.53
C SER A 96 11.47 1.24 -8.87
N SER A 97 11.29 0.07 -9.47
CA SER A 97 12.40 -0.79 -9.90
C SER A 97 13.24 -0.16 -10.99
N GLU A 98 12.64 0.51 -11.97
CA GLU A 98 13.37 1.23 -13.02
C GLU A 98 14.24 2.36 -12.42
N TRP A 99 13.73 3.07 -11.42
CA TRP A 99 14.50 4.11 -10.74
C TRP A 99 15.64 3.53 -9.90
N VAL A 100 15.41 2.43 -9.20
CA VAL A 100 16.47 1.76 -8.43
C VAL A 100 17.61 1.32 -9.36
N VAL A 101 17.29 0.76 -10.52
CA VAL A 101 18.29 0.37 -11.52
C VAL A 101 19.05 1.60 -12.02
N ARG A 102 18.38 2.67 -12.40
CA ARG A 102 19.03 3.91 -12.86
C ARG A 102 19.95 4.51 -11.82
N LEU A 103 19.51 4.57 -10.57
CA LEU A 103 20.32 5.12 -9.47
C LEU A 103 21.50 4.20 -9.13
N GLY A 104 21.31 2.89 -9.24
CA GLY A 104 22.37 1.90 -9.01
C GLY A 104 23.43 1.88 -10.10
N ASP A 105 23.03 2.07 -11.37
CA ASP A 105 23.96 2.18 -12.50
C ASP A 105 24.78 3.47 -12.43
N GLY A 106 24.21 4.51 -11.85
CA GLY A 106 24.89 5.74 -11.54
C GLY A 106 25.43 6.51 -12.75
N THR A 107 26.06 7.61 -12.46
CA THR A 107 26.99 8.29 -13.35
C THR A 107 28.36 8.24 -12.69
N ASP A 108 29.35 7.86 -13.42
CA ASP A 108 30.73 7.86 -12.96
C ASP A 108 31.16 9.24 -12.43
#